data_83bcc46039273654f4e1f3bef2c69c99
#
_entry.id   83bcc46039273654f4e1f3bef2c69c99
#
_cell.length_a   1.000
_cell.length_b   1.000
_cell.length_c   1.000
_cell.angle_alpha   90.00
_cell.angle_beta   90.00
_cell.angle_gamma   90.00
#
_symmetry.space_group_name_H-M   'P 1'
#
loop_
_entity.id
_entity.type
_entity.pdbx_description
1 polymer ?
#
loop_
_entity_poly.entity_id
_entity_poly.type
_entity_poly.pdbx_seq_one_letter_code
_entity_poly.pdbx_strand_id
1 'polypeptide(L)' 'MSTAKKELFSERVKAGSRTYFFDVKEAATGAKYLVINESKKVGESHEHNRIMIFEEDIPSFSEGLQKVVGFIQK' A
#
# COMPACT_ATOMS: atom_id res chain seq x y z
N MET A 1 5.08 5.54 24.34
CA MET A 1 4.06 4.67 24.24
C MET A 1 3.39 4.64 22.94
N SER A 2 2.87 3.56 22.70
CA SER A 2 2.34 3.33 21.45
C SER A 2 1.21 4.23 21.09
N THR A 3 1.18 4.61 19.92
CA THR A 3 0.06 5.30 19.47
C THR A 3 -1.00 4.31 19.22
N ALA A 4 -1.99 4.70 18.65
CA ALA A 4 -3.07 3.87 18.38
C ALA A 4 -2.87 2.96 17.19
N LYS A 5 -1.80 3.13 16.45
CA LYS A 5 -1.63 2.39 15.22
C LYS A 5 -0.84 1.13 15.46
N LYS A 6 -1.25 0.06 14.81
CA LYS A 6 -0.61 -1.22 14.95
C LYS A 6 -0.45 -1.81 13.57
N GLU A 7 0.75 -2.27 13.27
CA GLU A 7 1.01 -2.89 11.98
C GLU A 7 0.70 -4.37 12.07
N LEU A 8 -0.21 -4.85 11.23
CA LEU A 8 -0.66 -6.22 11.26
C LEU A 8 0.02 -7.08 10.22
N PHE A 9 0.42 -6.49 9.10
CA PHE A 9 1.00 -7.24 8.01
C PHE A 9 1.78 -6.28 7.13
N SER A 10 2.85 -6.76 6.53
CA SER A 10 3.67 -5.93 5.67
C SER A 10 4.22 -6.77 4.54
N GLU A 11 4.22 -6.22 3.34
CA GLU A 11 4.74 -6.89 2.16
C GLU A 11 5.52 -5.88 1.35
N ARG A 12 6.62 -6.32 0.74
CA ARG A 12 7.45 -5.43 -0.05
C ARG A 12 7.63 -6.01 -1.45
N VAL A 13 7.49 -5.15 -2.45
CA VAL A 13 7.69 -5.55 -3.84
C VAL A 13 8.74 -4.63 -4.44
N LYS A 14 9.85 -5.21 -4.87
CA LYS A 14 10.91 -4.43 -5.49
C LYS A 14 10.78 -4.51 -7.00
N ALA A 15 10.81 -3.36 -7.65
CA ALA A 15 10.60 -3.27 -9.08
C ALA A 15 11.58 -2.25 -9.67
N GLY A 16 12.82 -2.68 -9.89
CA GLY A 16 13.85 -1.83 -10.42
C GLY A 16 14.20 -0.70 -9.46
N SER A 17 14.09 0.53 -9.91
CA SER A 17 14.39 1.69 -9.07
C SER A 17 13.23 2.04 -8.13
N ARG A 18 12.13 1.31 -8.22
CA ARG A 18 10.98 1.53 -7.34
C ARG A 18 10.82 0.38 -6.38
N THR A 19 10.32 0.69 -5.21
CA THR A 19 9.96 -0.31 -4.22
C THR A 19 8.60 0.05 -3.68
N TYR A 20 7.72 -0.95 -3.60
CA TYR A 20 6.39 -0.74 -3.10
C TYR A 20 6.25 -1.46 -1.77
N PHE A 21 5.70 -0.76 -0.79
CA PHE A 21 5.45 -1.33 0.53
C PHE A 21 3.95 -1.36 0.75
N PHE A 22 3.44 -2.53 1.10
CA PHE A 22 2.02 -2.72 1.39
C PHE A 22 1.91 -3.03 2.87
N ASP A 23 1.37 -2.10 3.63
CA ASP A 23 1.27 -2.26 5.07
C ASP A 23 -0.20 -2.24 5.49
N VAL A 24 -0.60 -3.23 6.27
CA VAL A 24 -1.92 -3.24 6.86
C VAL A 24 -1.78 -2.77 8.29
N LYS A 25 -2.52 -1.75 8.66
CA LYS A 25 -2.46 -1.16 9.98
C LYS A 25 -3.83 -1.13 10.61
N GLU A 26 -3.85 -1.02 11.92
CA GLU A 26 -5.08 -0.97 12.68
C GLU A 26 -5.12 0.34 13.46
N ALA A 27 -6.21 1.07 13.32
CA ALA A 27 -6.40 2.32 14.04
C ALA A 27 -6.88 2.03 15.46
N ALA A 28 -6.92 3.07 16.28
CA ALA A 28 -7.36 2.93 17.65
C ALA A 28 -8.78 2.37 17.75
N THR A 29 -9.59 2.67 16.76
CA THR A 29 -10.97 2.22 16.75
C THR A 29 -11.11 0.75 16.36
N GLY A 30 -10.02 0.12 15.95
CA GLY A 30 -10.07 -1.25 15.47
C GLY A 30 -10.24 -1.35 13.96
N ALA A 31 -10.46 -0.26 13.30
CA ALA A 31 -10.61 -0.27 11.85
C ALA A 31 -9.26 -0.55 11.19
N LYS A 32 -9.28 -1.33 10.14
CA LYS A 32 -8.06 -1.65 9.42
C LYS A 32 -7.95 -0.78 8.17
N TYR A 33 -6.73 -0.55 7.76
CA TYR A 33 -6.52 0.18 6.52
C TYR A 33 -5.20 -0.25 5.89
N LEU A 34 -5.15 -0.12 4.57
CA LEU A 34 -3.97 -0.46 3.78
C LEU A 34 -3.24 0.82 3.45
N VAL A 35 -1.92 0.80 3.63
CA VAL A 35 -1.07 1.90 3.22
C VAL A 35 -0.13 1.36 2.16
N ILE A 36 -0.12 2.01 1.00
CA ILE A 36 0.81 1.64 -0.06
C ILE A 36 1.78 2.79 -0.23
N ASN A 37 3.05 2.51 -0.01
CA ASN A 37 4.11 3.48 -0.18
C ASN A 37 4.94 3.10 -1.39
N GLU A 38 5.22 4.07 -2.24
CA GLU A 38 6.13 3.89 -3.35
C GLU A 38 7.37 4.69 -3.06
N SER A 39 8.53 4.04 -3.14
CA SER A 39 9.82 4.70 -3.01
C SER A 39 10.52 4.58 -4.35
N LYS A 40 10.88 5.69 -4.94
CA LYS A 40 11.53 5.71 -6.24
C LYS A 40 12.86 6.44 -6.14
N LYS A 41 13.92 5.79 -6.60
CA LYS A 41 15.22 6.41 -6.59
C LYS A 41 15.39 7.32 -7.80
N VAL A 42 15.74 8.57 -7.56
CA VAL A 42 15.94 9.57 -8.60
C VAL A 42 17.29 10.21 -8.35
N GLY A 43 18.29 9.81 -9.14
CA GLY A 43 19.65 10.28 -8.91
C GLY A 43 20.11 9.85 -7.54
N GLU A 44 20.46 10.79 -6.69
CA GLU A 44 20.92 10.50 -5.35
C GLU A 44 19.82 10.71 -4.31
N SER A 45 18.61 11.02 -4.76
CA SER A 45 17.52 11.19 -3.82
C SER A 45 16.47 10.15 -4.05
N HIS A 46 15.45 10.20 -3.19
CA HIS A 46 14.31 9.29 -3.29
C HIS A 46 13.04 10.11 -3.27
N GLU A 47 12.10 9.72 -4.11
CA GLU A 47 10.77 10.28 -4.10
C GLU A 47 9.83 9.26 -3.48
N HIS A 48 8.88 9.75 -2.69
CA HIS A 48 7.94 8.88 -2.00
C HIS A 48 6.53 9.30 -2.31
N ASN A 49 5.69 8.31 -2.59
CA ASN A 49 4.27 8.54 -2.77
C ASN A 49 3.53 7.55 -1.90
N ARG A 50 2.38 7.98 -1.39
CA ARG A 50 1.67 7.20 -0.43
C ARG A 50 0.17 7.33 -0.65
N ILE A 51 -0.53 6.20 -0.59
CA ILE A 51 -1.97 6.20 -0.63
C ILE A 51 -2.49 5.35 0.51
N MET A 52 -3.70 5.63 0.93
CA MET A 52 -4.36 4.89 2.00
C MET A 52 -5.72 4.43 1.54
N ILE A 53 -6.03 3.17 1.78
CA ILE A 53 -7.32 2.61 1.44
C ILE A 53 -7.91 2.01 2.71
N PHE A 54 -9.06 2.53 3.13
CA PHE A 54 -9.70 2.03 4.32
C PHE A 54 -10.44 0.74 4.05
N GLU A 55 -10.69 -0.01 5.12
CA GLU A 55 -11.23 -1.34 5.02
C GLU A 55 -12.48 -1.41 4.16
N GLU A 56 -13.35 -0.44 4.30
CA GLU A 56 -14.61 -0.44 3.58
C GLU A 56 -14.44 -0.28 2.08
N ASP A 57 -13.31 0.26 1.64
CA ASP A 57 -13.06 0.49 0.22
C ASP A 57 -12.17 -0.58 -0.40
N ILE A 58 -11.66 -1.49 0.40
CA ILE A 58 -10.76 -2.53 -0.10
C ILE A 58 -11.41 -3.39 -1.18
N PRO A 59 -12.67 -3.84 -1.02
CA PRO A 59 -13.25 -4.67 -2.08
C PRO A 59 -13.32 -3.96 -3.42
N SER A 60 -13.72 -2.70 -3.43
CA SER A 60 -13.81 -1.95 -4.69
C SER A 60 -12.43 -1.69 -5.28
N PHE A 61 -11.48 -1.35 -4.43
CA PHE A 61 -10.12 -1.10 -4.88
C PHE A 61 -9.51 -2.36 -5.47
N SER A 62 -9.70 -3.48 -4.80
CA SER A 62 -9.17 -4.75 -5.25
C SER A 62 -9.79 -5.17 -6.58
N GLU A 63 -11.10 -4.98 -6.71
CA GLU A 63 -11.79 -5.34 -7.94
C GLU A 63 -11.28 -4.51 -9.11
N GLY A 64 -11.10 -3.22 -8.89
CA GLY A 64 -10.56 -2.36 -9.93
C GLY A 64 -9.17 -2.77 -10.34
N LEU A 65 -8.33 -3.09 -9.37
CA LEU A 65 -6.98 -3.53 -9.64
C LEU A 65 -6.96 -4.84 -10.45
N GLN A 66 -7.84 -5.79 -10.08
CA GLN A 66 -7.90 -7.05 -10.80
C GLN A 66 -8.30 -6.87 -12.24
N LYS A 67 -9.22 -5.95 -12.52
CA LYS A 67 -9.60 -5.68 -13.89
C LYS A 67 -8.45 -5.13 -14.70
N VAL A 68 -7.67 -4.23 -14.10
CA VAL A 68 -6.52 -3.66 -14.78
C VAL A 68 -5.47 -4.72 -15.03
N VAL A 69 -5.20 -5.55 -14.04
CA VAL A 69 -4.22 -6.61 -14.17
C VAL A 69 -4.64 -7.58 -15.27
N GLY A 70 -5.91 -7.93 -15.29
CA GLY A 70 -6.42 -8.83 -16.32
C GLY A 70 -6.24 -8.27 -17.72
N PHE A 71 -6.42 -6.98 -17.87
CA PHE A 71 -6.23 -6.34 -19.16
C PHE A 71 -4.76 -6.36 -19.58
N ILE A 72 -3.87 -6.05 -18.64
CA ILE A 72 -2.44 -5.98 -18.94
C ILE A 72 -1.87 -7.34 -19.28
N GLN A 73 -2.34 -8.36 -18.60
CA GLN A 73 -1.77 -9.70 -18.72
C GLN A 73 -2.50 -10.62 -19.69
N LYS A 74 -3.46 -10.11 -20.44
CA LYS A 74 -4.19 -10.97 -21.36
C LYS A 74 -3.40 -11.26 -22.65
#